data_75aaca56d0135755c20192092dae1f4f
#
_entry.id   75aaca56d0135755c20192092dae1f4f
#
_cell.length_a   1.000
_cell.length_b   1.000
_cell.length_c   1.000
_cell.angle_alpha   90.00
_cell.angle_beta   90.00
_cell.angle_gamma   90.00
#
_symmetry.space_group_name_H-M   'P 1'
#
loop_
_entity.id
_entity.type
_entity.pdbx_description
1 polymer ?
#
loop_
_entity_poly.entity_id
_entity_poly.type
_entity_poly.pdbx_seq_one_letter_code
_entity_poly.pdbx_strand_id
1 'polypeptide(L)'
;MKKLLALVLAAMMLLSVVGIAAAEDAKTLTVVTWDATTTPYLIAQKEVFEASHPGVTIEYVDVASQDYGIKTTTMLEGGDTSDVFMVKEIDDIIKWQAQGFAEPLNAYVEKTGYDLSGFVGTEKNYCVGDELYAVPFRSDFWVLYYNKDLFDAAGEAYPTNDMTWDQYADLAIRLTKDGVYGTHYHTWLSAVANWTVADGVNTLADRNYDDLLYFYQLYQKLEDAGACMAYAELKAAGLHYSAAFANGNIAMLPMGYWYVSTLIGYNKDGTCNFNWGIAAVPHAEGVAAGSSFGNLTGAMINVKSANKDLAWEYISWLGGEEGAAATASVGARPAYVSENVADAMSSVAGFPTDETSKGALIPSFVGMEWPVAEKVADIKTIVNEEHTMIMSREITPEEGIEEMNERVAELFQ
;
A
#
# COMPACT_ATOMS: atom_id res chain seq x y z
N MET A 1 -70.21 -7.73 -16.70
CA MET A 1 -69.56 -6.62 -16.00
C MET A 1 -69.18 -6.92 -14.55
N LYS A 2 -70.07 -7.42 -13.70
CA LYS A 2 -69.74 -7.71 -12.25
C LYS A 2 -68.65 -8.79 -12.06
N LYS A 3 -68.51 -9.81 -12.97
CA LYS A 3 -67.47 -10.85 -12.88
C LYS A 3 -66.10 -10.38 -13.38
N LEU A 4 -66.07 -9.39 -14.28
CA LEU A 4 -64.81 -8.82 -14.75
C LEU A 4 -64.20 -7.85 -13.70
N LEU A 5 -65.08 -7.12 -12.96
CA LEU A 5 -64.67 -6.22 -11.90
C LEU A 5 -64.09 -6.97 -10.67
N ALA A 6 -64.64 -8.17 -10.39
CA ALA A 6 -64.12 -9.03 -9.32
C ALA A 6 -62.75 -9.64 -9.65
N LEU A 7 -62.50 -9.97 -10.92
CA LEU A 7 -61.20 -10.47 -11.37
C LEU A 7 -60.09 -9.39 -11.39
N VAL A 8 -60.44 -8.14 -11.71
CA VAL A 8 -59.51 -7.00 -11.67
C VAL A 8 -59.18 -6.61 -10.21
N LEU A 9 -60.17 -6.66 -9.30
CA LEU A 9 -59.94 -6.43 -7.88
C LEU A 9 -59.10 -7.55 -7.22
N ALA A 10 -59.30 -8.81 -7.60
CA ALA A 10 -58.48 -9.93 -7.15
C ALA A 10 -57.05 -9.86 -7.69
N ALA A 11 -56.85 -9.43 -8.93
CA ALA A 11 -55.54 -9.20 -9.51
C ALA A 11 -54.83 -8.00 -8.87
N MET A 12 -55.53 -6.93 -8.51
CA MET A 12 -54.92 -5.82 -7.74
C MET A 12 -54.60 -6.18 -6.28
N MET A 13 -55.35 -7.07 -5.64
CA MET A 13 -55.00 -7.59 -4.32
C MET A 13 -53.81 -8.60 -4.34
N LEU A 14 -53.61 -9.32 -5.44
CA LEU A 14 -52.46 -10.19 -5.62
C LEU A 14 -51.18 -9.42 -5.98
N LEU A 15 -51.28 -8.23 -6.58
CA LEU A 15 -50.15 -7.33 -6.85
C LEU A 15 -49.73 -6.49 -5.62
N SER A 16 -50.57 -6.44 -4.56
CA SER A 16 -50.22 -5.73 -3.31
C SER A 16 -49.53 -6.62 -2.26
N VAL A 17 -49.30 -7.91 -2.56
CA VAL A 17 -48.59 -8.85 -1.66
C VAL A 17 -47.12 -9.08 -2.12
N VAL A 18 -46.73 -8.51 -3.26
CA VAL A 18 -45.31 -8.50 -3.69
C VAL A 18 -44.74 -7.15 -3.28
N GLY A 19 -44.19 -7.02 -2.06
CA GLY A 19 -43.50 -5.79 -1.70
C GLY A 19 -43.58 -5.36 -0.24
N ILE A 20 -43.73 -6.28 0.69
CA ILE A 20 -43.20 -6.05 2.03
C ILE A 20 -42.00 -7.00 2.13
N ALA A 21 -40.95 -6.71 1.37
CA ALA A 21 -39.63 -6.91 1.90
C ALA A 21 -39.62 -6.01 3.16
N ALA A 22 -39.58 -6.61 4.33
CA ALA A 22 -39.32 -5.87 5.55
C ALA A 22 -38.11 -4.96 5.22
N ALA A 23 -38.29 -3.66 5.34
CA ALA A 23 -37.14 -2.78 5.34
C ALA A 23 -36.31 -3.29 6.52
N GLU A 24 -35.25 -4.04 6.24
CA GLU A 24 -34.24 -4.31 7.25
C GLU A 24 -33.85 -2.95 7.81
N ASP A 25 -33.85 -2.82 9.13
CA ASP A 25 -33.46 -1.56 9.78
C ASP A 25 -32.12 -1.14 9.20
N ALA A 26 -32.09 0.06 8.62
CA ALA A 26 -30.87 0.59 8.00
C ALA A 26 -29.73 0.56 9.03
N LYS A 27 -28.64 -0.13 8.68
CA LYS A 27 -27.47 -0.29 9.55
C LYS A 27 -26.36 0.60 9.04
N THR A 28 -25.71 1.31 9.92
CA THR A 28 -24.50 2.07 9.62
C THR A 28 -23.31 1.36 10.23
N LEU A 29 -22.27 1.13 9.44
CA LEU A 29 -20.98 0.66 9.89
C LEU A 29 -19.98 1.81 9.81
N THR A 30 -19.37 2.16 10.95
CA THR A 30 -18.36 3.23 11.03
C THR A 30 -16.97 2.65 10.84
N VAL A 31 -16.23 3.19 9.86
CA VAL A 31 -14.90 2.70 9.48
C VAL A 31 -13.90 3.85 9.55
N VAL A 32 -12.95 3.78 10.47
CA VAL A 32 -11.85 4.74 10.59
C VAL A 32 -10.78 4.43 9.55
N THR A 33 -10.50 5.39 8.69
CA THR A 33 -9.55 5.25 7.59
C THR A 33 -8.85 6.59 7.30
N TRP A 34 -8.03 6.67 6.26
CA TRP A 34 -7.33 7.89 5.85
C TRP A 34 -7.66 8.28 4.42
N ASP A 35 -7.71 9.60 4.18
CA ASP A 35 -7.89 10.21 2.86
C ASP A 35 -9.04 9.59 2.04
N ALA A 36 -10.15 9.25 2.72
CA ALA A 36 -11.25 8.44 2.19
C ALA A 36 -11.91 9.06 0.95
N THR A 37 -11.97 10.39 0.88
CA THR A 37 -12.63 11.11 -0.22
C THR A 37 -11.79 11.20 -1.48
N THR A 38 -10.48 10.95 -1.38
CA THR A 38 -9.52 11.09 -2.49
C THR A 38 -8.85 9.76 -2.87
N THR A 39 -9.12 8.69 -2.12
CA THR A 39 -8.53 7.37 -2.32
C THR A 39 -9.45 6.49 -3.17
N PRO A 40 -9.13 6.23 -4.46
CA PRO A 40 -10.05 5.55 -5.38
C PRO A 40 -10.53 4.17 -4.92
N TYR A 41 -9.65 3.36 -4.31
CA TYR A 41 -10.03 2.02 -3.88
C TYR A 41 -11.01 2.05 -2.69
N LEU A 42 -10.91 3.02 -1.77
CA LEU A 42 -11.87 3.16 -0.67
C LEU A 42 -13.26 3.53 -1.18
N ILE A 43 -13.30 4.40 -2.19
CA ILE A 43 -14.56 4.77 -2.85
C ILE A 43 -15.18 3.55 -3.53
N ALA A 44 -14.40 2.81 -4.33
CA ALA A 44 -14.88 1.62 -5.04
C ALA A 44 -15.33 0.52 -4.07
N GLN A 45 -14.57 0.24 -3.01
CA GLN A 45 -14.92 -0.73 -1.98
C GLN A 45 -16.25 -0.39 -1.31
N LYS A 46 -16.45 0.88 -0.91
CA LYS A 46 -17.72 1.33 -0.33
C LYS A 46 -18.89 1.14 -1.28
N GLU A 47 -18.77 1.61 -2.52
CA GLU A 47 -19.84 1.53 -3.51
C GLU A 47 -20.24 0.08 -3.81
N VAL A 48 -19.27 -0.82 -3.99
CA VAL A 48 -19.55 -2.24 -4.29
C VAL A 48 -20.15 -2.96 -3.08
N PHE A 49 -19.61 -2.71 -1.87
CA PHE A 49 -20.15 -3.32 -0.65
C PHE A 49 -21.60 -2.88 -0.40
N GLU A 50 -21.89 -1.59 -0.43
CA GLU A 50 -23.25 -1.06 -0.21
C GLU A 50 -24.24 -1.58 -1.27
N ALA A 51 -23.79 -1.73 -2.53
CA ALA A 51 -24.63 -2.28 -3.61
C ALA A 51 -24.99 -3.76 -3.38
N SER A 52 -24.07 -4.55 -2.81
CA SER A 52 -24.29 -5.98 -2.51
C SER A 52 -24.98 -6.24 -1.16
N HIS A 53 -25.02 -5.22 -0.27
CA HIS A 53 -25.62 -5.30 1.08
C HIS A 53 -26.71 -4.23 1.26
N PRO A 54 -27.90 -4.39 0.63
CA PRO A 54 -28.99 -3.41 0.72
C PRO A 54 -29.37 -3.13 2.17
N GLY A 55 -29.46 -1.85 2.56
CA GLY A 55 -29.77 -1.43 3.93
C GLY A 55 -28.53 -1.21 4.80
N VAL A 56 -27.32 -1.52 4.33
CA VAL A 56 -26.07 -1.17 5.00
C VAL A 56 -25.47 0.09 4.39
N THR A 57 -24.97 0.98 5.24
CA THR A 57 -24.22 2.18 4.84
C THR A 57 -22.87 2.19 5.52
N ILE A 58 -21.81 2.39 4.77
CA ILE A 58 -20.44 2.60 5.28
C ILE A 58 -20.25 4.09 5.54
N GLU A 59 -19.94 4.46 6.78
CA GLU A 59 -19.54 5.82 7.15
C GLU A 59 -18.05 5.86 7.44
N TYR A 60 -17.27 6.54 6.58
CA TYR A 60 -15.85 6.73 6.81
C TYR A 60 -15.61 7.86 7.82
N VAL A 61 -14.88 7.53 8.88
CA VAL A 61 -14.27 8.51 9.79
C VAL A 61 -12.88 8.82 9.23
N ASP A 62 -12.76 9.95 8.54
CA ASP A 62 -11.58 10.30 7.76
C ASP A 62 -10.51 11.00 8.60
N VAL A 63 -9.30 10.45 8.61
CA VAL A 63 -8.12 10.99 9.30
C VAL A 63 -7.03 11.24 8.27
N ALA A 64 -6.36 12.41 8.35
CA ALA A 64 -5.24 12.68 7.45
C ALA A 64 -4.15 11.61 7.53
N SER A 65 -3.68 11.13 6.38
CA SER A 65 -2.76 10.00 6.27
C SER A 65 -1.48 10.14 7.12
N GLN A 66 -0.90 11.36 7.18
CA GLN A 66 0.31 11.63 7.96
C GLN A 66 0.12 11.53 9.47
N ASP A 67 -1.09 11.73 9.96
CA ASP A 67 -1.42 11.75 11.39
C ASP A 67 -2.13 10.46 11.84
N TYR A 68 -2.37 9.53 10.91
CA TYR A 68 -3.29 8.42 11.11
C TYR A 68 -2.95 7.57 12.34
N GLY A 69 -1.74 7.04 12.45
CA GLY A 69 -1.34 6.15 13.55
C GLY A 69 -1.45 6.81 14.94
N ILE A 70 -1.09 8.10 15.05
CA ILE A 70 -1.18 8.84 16.33
C ILE A 70 -2.63 9.11 16.69
N LYS A 71 -3.42 9.61 15.75
CA LYS A 71 -4.83 9.98 16.00
C LYS A 71 -5.70 8.77 16.28
N THR A 72 -5.54 7.69 15.53
CA THR A 72 -6.30 6.45 15.74
C THR A 72 -5.98 5.79 17.07
N THR A 73 -4.69 5.76 17.47
CA THR A 73 -4.31 5.31 18.81
C THR A 73 -4.99 6.15 19.88
N THR A 74 -4.98 7.49 19.76
CA THR A 74 -5.63 8.39 20.70
C THR A 74 -7.16 8.17 20.76
N MET A 75 -7.81 7.92 19.63
CA MET A 75 -9.24 7.59 19.57
C MET A 75 -9.54 6.29 20.36
N LEU A 76 -8.77 5.23 20.11
CA LEU A 76 -8.93 3.95 20.80
C LEU A 76 -8.71 4.07 22.33
N GLU A 77 -7.66 4.77 22.75
CA GLU A 77 -7.38 5.09 24.16
C GLU A 77 -8.48 5.95 24.78
N GLY A 78 -9.05 6.89 24.02
CA GLY A 78 -10.19 7.70 24.41
C GLY A 78 -11.51 6.94 24.49
N GLY A 79 -11.55 5.68 24.06
CA GLY A 79 -12.72 4.84 24.14
C GLY A 79 -13.68 4.98 22.96
N ASP A 80 -13.17 5.35 21.79
CA ASP A 80 -13.91 5.40 20.55
C ASP A 80 -14.67 4.07 20.29
N THR A 81 -15.88 4.15 19.74
CA THR A 81 -16.78 3.03 19.48
C THR A 81 -17.01 2.76 18.00
N SER A 82 -16.24 3.40 17.11
CA SER A 82 -16.27 3.08 15.69
C SER A 82 -16.01 1.59 15.48
N ASP A 83 -16.66 1.01 14.47
CA ASP A 83 -16.74 -0.45 14.36
C ASP A 83 -15.46 -1.08 13.83
N VAL A 84 -14.88 -0.45 12.81
CA VAL A 84 -13.69 -0.93 12.11
C VAL A 84 -12.61 0.13 12.12
N PHE A 85 -11.38 -0.26 12.37
CA PHE A 85 -10.17 0.56 12.16
C PHE A 85 -9.31 -0.09 11.09
N MET A 86 -8.96 0.67 10.06
CA MET A 86 -7.98 0.19 9.09
C MET A 86 -6.58 0.23 9.70
N VAL A 87 -5.83 -0.84 9.50
CA VAL A 87 -4.45 -0.99 10.00
C VAL A 87 -3.51 -0.56 8.90
N LYS A 88 -2.99 0.66 9.02
CA LYS A 88 -2.11 1.26 8.02
C LYS A 88 -0.71 0.67 8.08
N GLU A 89 -0.17 0.56 9.29
CA GLU A 89 1.13 -0.02 9.56
C GLU A 89 0.94 -1.32 10.37
N ILE A 90 1.72 -2.35 10.07
CA ILE A 90 1.56 -3.66 10.74
C ILE A 90 1.84 -3.56 12.25
N ASP A 91 2.78 -2.73 12.65
CA ASP A 91 3.13 -2.51 14.06
C ASP A 91 1.99 -1.89 14.87
N ASP A 92 1.08 -1.14 14.26
CA ASP A 92 -0.10 -0.62 14.94
C ASP A 92 -0.98 -1.74 15.51
N ILE A 93 -1.18 -2.85 14.76
CA ILE A 93 -2.04 -3.94 15.26
C ILE A 93 -1.44 -4.63 16.49
N ILE A 94 -0.11 -4.78 16.53
CA ILE A 94 0.58 -5.38 17.66
C ILE A 94 0.38 -4.52 18.92
N LYS A 95 0.52 -3.21 18.76
CA LYS A 95 0.29 -2.23 19.83
C LYS A 95 -1.17 -2.23 20.28
N TRP A 96 -2.12 -2.14 19.34
CA TRP A 96 -3.55 -2.06 19.66
C TRP A 96 -4.09 -3.36 20.25
N GLN A 97 -3.59 -4.51 19.79
CA GLN A 97 -3.90 -5.82 20.41
C GLN A 97 -3.38 -5.88 21.85
N ALA A 98 -2.13 -5.49 22.11
CA ALA A 98 -1.55 -5.51 23.47
C ALA A 98 -2.31 -4.59 24.44
N GLN A 99 -2.93 -3.53 23.94
CA GLN A 99 -3.78 -2.61 24.71
C GLN A 99 -5.24 -3.09 24.82
N GLY A 100 -5.60 -4.21 24.18
CA GLY A 100 -6.95 -4.80 24.23
C GLY A 100 -7.98 -4.04 23.39
N PHE A 101 -7.58 -3.36 22.32
CA PHE A 101 -8.47 -2.64 21.42
C PHE A 101 -8.96 -3.46 20.25
N ALA A 102 -8.20 -4.46 19.81
CA ALA A 102 -8.54 -5.32 18.67
C ALA A 102 -9.30 -6.57 19.10
N GLU A 103 -10.40 -6.86 18.43
CA GLU A 103 -11.18 -8.10 18.61
C GLU A 103 -10.43 -9.28 18.01
N PRO A 104 -10.29 -10.42 18.72
CA PRO A 104 -9.71 -11.65 18.17
C PRO A 104 -10.65 -12.25 17.11
N LEU A 105 -10.10 -12.69 15.97
CA LEU A 105 -10.88 -13.05 14.80
C LEU A 105 -11.02 -14.56 14.53
N ASN A 106 -10.24 -15.44 15.19
CA ASN A 106 -10.27 -16.87 14.91
C ASN A 106 -11.67 -17.49 15.04
N ALA A 107 -12.45 -17.05 16.05
CA ALA A 107 -13.82 -17.54 16.24
C ALA A 107 -14.76 -17.18 15.07
N TYR A 108 -14.55 -16.03 14.44
CA TYR A 108 -15.29 -15.60 13.25
C TYR A 108 -14.86 -16.40 12.02
N VAL A 109 -13.55 -16.62 11.85
CA VAL A 109 -12.99 -17.45 10.76
C VAL A 109 -13.60 -18.86 10.82
N GLU A 110 -13.60 -19.49 11.99
CA GLU A 110 -14.18 -20.84 12.19
C GLU A 110 -15.70 -20.85 11.95
N LYS A 111 -16.44 -19.88 12.52
CA LYS A 111 -17.91 -19.77 12.41
C LYS A 111 -18.36 -19.64 10.96
N THR A 112 -17.61 -18.88 10.16
CA THR A 112 -18.00 -18.58 8.76
C THR A 112 -17.31 -19.47 7.73
N GLY A 113 -16.29 -20.25 8.12
CA GLY A 113 -15.47 -21.02 7.19
C GLY A 113 -14.67 -20.12 6.23
N TYR A 114 -14.25 -18.93 6.72
CA TYR A 114 -13.50 -17.96 5.90
C TYR A 114 -12.19 -18.53 5.43
N ASP A 115 -11.95 -18.48 4.10
CA ASP A 115 -10.77 -19.04 3.47
C ASP A 115 -9.60 -18.04 3.52
N LEU A 116 -8.56 -18.37 4.29
CA LEU A 116 -7.33 -17.58 4.40
C LEU A 116 -6.29 -17.93 3.32
N SER A 117 -6.52 -18.98 2.51
CA SER A 117 -5.50 -19.45 1.53
C SER A 117 -5.17 -18.43 0.46
N GLY A 118 -6.10 -17.55 0.12
CA GLY A 118 -5.90 -16.48 -0.85
C GLY A 118 -4.87 -15.41 -0.42
N PHE A 119 -4.49 -15.36 0.85
CA PHE A 119 -3.45 -14.44 1.33
C PHE A 119 -2.03 -15.00 1.20
N VAL A 120 -1.88 -16.29 0.86
CA VAL A 120 -0.57 -16.93 0.63
C VAL A 120 0.39 -16.78 1.83
N GLY A 121 -0.17 -16.76 3.05
CA GLY A 121 0.59 -16.66 4.30
C GLY A 121 0.84 -15.23 4.80
N THR A 122 0.46 -14.20 4.05
CA THR A 122 0.67 -12.79 4.47
C THR A 122 -0.24 -12.40 5.64
N GLU A 123 -1.36 -13.10 5.87
CA GLU A 123 -2.26 -12.92 7.01
C GLU A 123 -1.54 -13.11 8.36
N LYS A 124 -0.47 -13.91 8.38
CA LYS A 124 0.33 -14.17 9.58
C LYS A 124 0.98 -12.92 10.17
N ASN A 125 1.18 -11.88 9.36
CA ASN A 125 1.69 -10.60 9.83
C ASN A 125 0.70 -9.86 10.74
N TYR A 126 -0.57 -10.27 10.76
CA TYR A 126 -1.62 -9.74 11.65
C TYR A 126 -1.98 -10.72 12.79
N CYS A 127 -1.17 -11.76 12.98
CA CYS A 127 -1.33 -12.68 14.11
C CYS A 127 -0.41 -12.28 15.28
N VAL A 128 -0.92 -12.49 16.50
CA VAL A 128 -0.13 -12.48 17.73
C VAL A 128 -0.25 -13.88 18.34
N GLY A 129 0.85 -14.63 18.35
CA GLY A 129 0.79 -16.07 18.52
C GLY A 129 -0.02 -16.71 17.38
N ASP A 130 -1.01 -17.52 17.74
CA ASP A 130 -1.90 -18.19 16.77
C ASP A 130 -3.23 -17.43 16.54
N GLU A 131 -3.40 -16.26 17.13
CA GLU A 131 -4.65 -15.48 17.06
C GLU A 131 -4.54 -14.36 16.04
N LEU A 132 -5.46 -14.33 15.08
CA LEU A 132 -5.61 -13.29 14.05
C LEU A 132 -6.35 -12.07 14.62
N TYR A 133 -5.87 -10.85 14.35
CA TYR A 133 -6.45 -9.60 14.81
C TYR A 133 -6.86 -8.62 13.71
N ALA A 134 -6.40 -8.83 12.49
CA ALA A 134 -6.85 -8.06 11.34
C ALA A 134 -6.88 -8.92 10.08
N VAL A 135 -7.75 -8.57 9.14
CA VAL A 135 -7.81 -9.18 7.81
C VAL A 135 -7.04 -8.29 6.84
N PRO A 136 -6.00 -8.81 6.15
CA PRO A 136 -5.34 -8.05 5.10
C PRO A 136 -6.31 -7.81 3.94
N PHE A 137 -6.34 -6.59 3.40
CA PHE A 137 -7.17 -6.32 2.21
C PHE A 137 -6.39 -5.69 1.05
N ARG A 138 -5.27 -5.04 1.34
CA ARG A 138 -4.40 -4.42 0.35
C ARG A 138 -2.96 -4.79 0.64
N SER A 139 -2.20 -5.07 -0.40
CA SER A 139 -0.74 -5.21 -0.31
C SER A 139 -0.10 -4.27 -1.31
N ASP A 140 1.04 -3.71 -0.95
CA ASP A 140 1.84 -2.90 -1.85
C ASP A 140 3.23 -3.49 -1.96
N PHE A 141 3.87 -3.20 -3.06
CA PHE A 141 5.28 -3.46 -3.30
C PHE A 141 5.83 -2.34 -4.19
N TRP A 142 7.13 -2.21 -4.24
CA TRP A 142 7.75 -1.17 -5.03
C TRP A 142 8.05 -1.65 -6.44
N VAL A 143 7.91 -0.73 -7.39
CA VAL A 143 8.23 -0.89 -8.81
C VAL A 143 9.07 0.30 -9.29
N LEU A 144 9.68 0.17 -10.46
CA LEU A 144 10.37 1.25 -11.13
C LEU A 144 9.46 1.85 -12.20
N TYR A 145 8.95 3.06 -11.98
CA TYR A 145 8.27 3.84 -13.01
C TYR A 145 9.29 4.46 -13.96
N TYR A 146 8.97 4.55 -15.24
CA TYR A 146 9.81 5.25 -16.20
C TYR A 146 9.01 6.02 -17.24
N ASN A 147 9.55 7.17 -17.66
CA ASN A 147 8.99 8.05 -18.67
C ASN A 147 9.53 7.62 -20.05
N LYS A 148 8.71 6.92 -20.83
CA LYS A 148 9.08 6.38 -22.17
C LYS A 148 9.54 7.48 -23.13
N ASP A 149 8.90 8.65 -23.10
CA ASP A 149 9.19 9.75 -24.01
C ASP A 149 10.61 10.30 -23.77
N LEU A 150 11.09 10.34 -22.52
CA LEU A 150 12.46 10.74 -22.19
C LEU A 150 13.49 9.71 -22.63
N PHE A 151 13.17 8.42 -22.50
CA PHE A 151 14.01 7.34 -23.01
C PHE A 151 14.16 7.40 -24.54
N ASP A 152 13.03 7.55 -25.24
CA ASP A 152 13.00 7.67 -26.69
C ASP A 152 13.80 8.89 -27.16
N ALA A 153 13.64 10.04 -26.50
CA ALA A 153 14.38 11.26 -26.81
C ALA A 153 15.89 11.12 -26.56
N ALA A 154 16.27 10.30 -25.57
CA ALA A 154 17.66 10.02 -25.26
C ALA A 154 18.29 8.94 -26.16
N GLY A 155 17.47 8.11 -26.82
CA GLY A 155 17.90 6.93 -27.57
C GLY A 155 18.38 5.79 -26.67
N GLU A 156 17.92 5.76 -25.41
CA GLU A 156 18.24 4.71 -24.42
C GLU A 156 17.18 3.61 -24.44
N ALA A 157 17.59 2.38 -24.17
CA ALA A 157 16.67 1.25 -24.00
C ALA A 157 15.86 1.40 -22.70
N TYR A 158 14.60 0.96 -22.73
CA TYR A 158 13.76 0.94 -21.53
C TYR A 158 14.30 0.00 -20.46
N PRO A 159 13.99 0.25 -19.18
CA PRO A 159 14.29 -0.67 -18.09
C PRO A 159 13.69 -2.06 -18.31
N THR A 160 14.38 -3.08 -17.85
CA THR A 160 13.89 -4.47 -17.87
C THR A 160 13.58 -4.94 -16.44
N ASN A 161 12.85 -6.05 -16.30
CA ASN A 161 12.57 -6.66 -15.00
C ASN A 161 13.79 -7.39 -14.40
N ASP A 162 14.94 -7.36 -15.07
CA ASP A 162 16.19 -8.01 -14.66
C ASP A 162 17.34 -6.98 -14.71
N MET A 163 17.11 -5.80 -14.16
CA MET A 163 18.11 -4.72 -14.10
C MET A 163 18.73 -4.67 -12.71
N THR A 164 20.06 -4.58 -12.64
CA THR A 164 20.77 -4.38 -11.37
C THR A 164 20.80 -2.92 -10.95
N TRP A 165 21.09 -2.65 -9.66
CA TRP A 165 21.25 -1.29 -9.15
C TRP A 165 22.40 -0.52 -9.82
N ASP A 166 23.49 -1.20 -10.17
CA ASP A 166 24.60 -0.56 -10.90
C ASP A 166 24.19 -0.16 -12.32
N GLN A 167 23.47 -1.03 -13.03
CA GLN A 167 22.93 -0.71 -14.36
C GLN A 167 21.93 0.46 -14.29
N TYR A 168 21.07 0.47 -13.26
CA TYR A 168 20.14 1.56 -13.00
C TYR A 168 20.88 2.90 -12.77
N ALA A 169 21.90 2.91 -11.92
CA ALA A 169 22.66 4.12 -11.63
C ALA A 169 23.36 4.67 -12.87
N ASP A 170 24.00 3.82 -13.65
CA ASP A 170 24.66 4.21 -14.90
C ASP A 170 23.64 4.74 -15.93
N LEU A 171 22.46 4.12 -16.02
CA LEU A 171 21.37 4.57 -16.88
C LEU A 171 20.83 5.94 -16.43
N ALA A 172 20.61 6.13 -15.13
CA ALA A 172 20.17 7.40 -14.57
C ALA A 172 21.14 8.53 -14.89
N ILE A 173 22.45 8.29 -14.73
CA ILE A 173 23.49 9.28 -15.06
C ILE A 173 23.48 9.61 -16.57
N ARG A 174 23.32 8.63 -17.47
CA ARG A 174 23.25 8.88 -18.92
C ARG A 174 22.02 9.66 -19.35
N LEU A 175 20.89 9.47 -18.65
CA LEU A 175 19.63 10.18 -18.92
C LEU A 175 19.65 11.62 -18.37
N THR A 176 20.59 11.94 -17.49
CA THR A 176 20.71 13.26 -16.85
C THR A 176 21.32 14.27 -17.82
N LYS A 177 20.48 15.06 -18.48
CA LYS A 177 20.86 16.11 -19.42
C LYS A 177 19.72 17.07 -19.69
N ASP A 178 20.01 18.28 -20.13
CA ASP A 178 19.04 19.25 -20.64
C ASP A 178 17.84 19.54 -19.70
N GLY A 179 18.09 19.53 -18.37
CA GLY A 179 17.07 19.77 -17.36
C GLY A 179 16.25 18.52 -16.97
N VAL A 180 16.65 17.34 -17.50
CA VAL A 180 16.10 16.05 -17.10
C VAL A 180 16.91 15.48 -15.94
N TYR A 181 16.21 15.04 -14.90
CA TYR A 181 16.77 14.16 -13.86
C TYR A 181 16.65 12.71 -14.30
N GLY A 182 17.73 11.95 -14.23
CA GLY A 182 17.73 10.54 -14.58
C GLY A 182 16.89 9.69 -13.64
N THR A 183 16.75 10.15 -12.38
CA THR A 183 15.91 9.49 -11.38
C THR A 183 15.37 10.48 -10.34
N HIS A 184 14.50 9.98 -9.47
CA HIS A 184 13.98 10.71 -8.30
C HIS A 184 13.87 9.78 -7.10
N TYR A 185 14.31 10.23 -5.95
CA TYR A 185 14.11 9.58 -4.67
C TYR A 185 13.22 10.46 -3.79
N HIS A 186 12.17 9.86 -3.22
CA HIS A 186 11.38 10.59 -2.23
C HIS A 186 12.12 10.62 -0.88
N THR A 187 11.72 11.55 0.01
CA THR A 187 12.44 11.78 1.29
C THR A 187 12.15 10.73 2.37
N TRP A 188 11.52 9.63 2.03
CA TRP A 188 11.26 8.52 2.95
C TRP A 188 12.48 7.62 3.09
N LEU A 189 12.65 7.05 4.28
CA LEU A 189 13.62 6.00 4.55
C LEU A 189 13.51 4.85 3.53
N SER A 190 12.29 4.44 3.23
CA SER A 190 12.00 3.34 2.31
C SER A 190 12.49 3.56 0.88
N ALA A 191 12.71 4.82 0.48
CA ALA A 191 13.27 5.12 -0.84
C ALA A 191 14.77 4.78 -0.97
N VAL A 192 15.48 4.52 0.14
CA VAL A 192 16.92 4.19 0.15
C VAL A 192 17.20 2.93 0.98
N ALA A 193 16.81 2.90 2.25
CA ALA A 193 17.23 1.84 3.16
C ALA A 193 16.50 0.50 2.94
N ASN A 194 15.24 0.54 2.54
CA ASN A 194 14.46 -0.69 2.40
C ASN A 194 14.86 -1.57 1.20
N TRP A 195 15.74 -1.13 0.32
CA TRP A 195 16.24 -1.97 -0.77
C TRP A 195 17.00 -3.20 -0.28
N THR A 196 17.61 -3.13 0.90
CA THR A 196 18.26 -4.29 1.51
C THR A 196 17.26 -5.41 1.86
N VAL A 197 16.02 -5.05 2.21
CA VAL A 197 14.97 -6.01 2.59
C VAL A 197 14.50 -6.87 1.40
N ALA A 198 14.70 -6.38 0.18
CA ALA A 198 14.33 -7.10 -1.03
C ALA A 198 15.16 -8.37 -1.29
N ASP A 199 16.24 -8.62 -0.55
CA ASP A 199 17.06 -9.82 -0.68
C ASP A 199 16.41 -11.08 -0.07
N GLY A 200 15.39 -10.91 0.78
CA GLY A 200 14.69 -11.99 1.48
C GLY A 200 15.45 -12.57 2.67
N VAL A 201 16.54 -11.93 3.10
CA VAL A 201 17.40 -12.33 4.22
C VAL A 201 17.40 -11.25 5.30
N ASN A 202 17.67 -10.02 4.92
CA ASN A 202 17.78 -8.89 5.83
C ASN A 202 16.42 -8.25 6.14
N THR A 203 16.32 -7.65 7.32
CA THR A 203 15.20 -6.80 7.73
C THR A 203 15.72 -5.51 8.39
N LEU A 204 14.91 -4.46 8.44
CA LEU A 204 15.28 -3.24 9.16
C LEU A 204 15.17 -3.39 10.70
N ALA A 205 14.67 -4.51 11.21
CA ALA A 205 14.67 -4.83 12.63
C ALA A 205 15.89 -5.68 13.06
N ASP A 206 16.77 -6.00 12.15
CA ASP A 206 18.03 -6.66 12.45
C ASP A 206 18.96 -5.74 13.24
N ARG A 207 20.01 -6.30 13.81
CA ARG A 207 20.97 -5.55 14.63
C ARG A 207 22.28 -5.30 13.91
N ASN A 208 22.23 -5.33 12.60
CA ASN A 208 23.35 -5.05 11.70
C ASN A 208 22.84 -4.32 10.47
N TYR A 209 23.35 -3.13 10.24
CA TYR A 209 22.94 -2.24 9.15
C TYR A 209 24.04 -2.05 8.10
N ASP A 210 25.08 -2.87 8.12
CA ASP A 210 26.24 -2.73 7.21
C ASP A 210 25.83 -2.79 5.73
N ASP A 211 24.80 -3.59 5.39
CA ASP A 211 24.28 -3.72 4.03
C ASP A 211 23.60 -2.44 3.50
N LEU A 212 23.22 -1.51 4.38
CA LEU A 212 22.69 -0.21 3.96
C LEU A 212 23.77 0.69 3.33
N LEU A 213 25.06 0.44 3.62
CA LEU A 213 26.15 1.27 3.13
C LEU A 213 26.12 1.41 1.60
N TYR A 214 25.92 0.29 0.90
CA TYR A 214 25.82 0.27 -0.56
C TYR A 214 24.73 1.21 -1.08
N PHE A 215 23.55 1.19 -0.49
CA PHE A 215 22.40 1.98 -0.95
C PHE A 215 22.57 3.47 -0.64
N TYR A 216 23.14 3.83 0.49
CA TYR A 216 23.47 5.23 0.80
C TYR A 216 24.55 5.77 -0.13
N GLN A 217 25.60 4.99 -0.42
CA GLN A 217 26.66 5.37 -1.35
C GLN A 217 26.12 5.48 -2.79
N LEU A 218 25.22 4.56 -3.20
CA LEU A 218 24.55 4.62 -4.51
C LEU A 218 23.74 5.91 -4.65
N TYR A 219 22.92 6.24 -3.64
CA TYR A 219 22.18 7.49 -3.63
C TYR A 219 23.10 8.70 -3.74
N GLN A 220 24.16 8.74 -2.94
CA GLN A 220 25.13 9.84 -2.95
C GLN A 220 25.84 9.98 -4.31
N LYS A 221 26.19 8.87 -4.96
CA LYS A 221 26.73 8.85 -6.34
C LYS A 221 25.76 9.52 -7.33
N LEU A 222 24.46 9.22 -7.21
CA LEU A 222 23.43 9.78 -8.10
C LEU A 222 23.19 11.27 -7.82
N GLU A 223 23.15 11.67 -6.56
CA GLU A 223 23.02 13.07 -6.16
C GLU A 223 24.24 13.90 -6.62
N ASP A 224 25.46 13.42 -6.40
CA ASP A 224 26.70 14.07 -6.81
C ASP A 224 26.83 14.20 -8.34
N ALA A 225 26.25 13.26 -9.10
CA ALA A 225 26.16 13.32 -10.55
C ALA A 225 25.03 14.24 -11.05
N GLY A 226 24.24 14.84 -10.15
CA GLY A 226 23.04 15.63 -10.49
C GLY A 226 21.93 14.80 -11.10
N ALA A 227 21.97 13.47 -10.96
CA ALA A 227 20.98 12.57 -11.54
C ALA A 227 19.65 12.58 -10.81
N CYS A 228 19.62 13.05 -9.58
CA CYS A 228 18.41 13.35 -8.81
C CYS A 228 18.54 14.69 -8.09
N MET A 229 17.42 15.23 -7.64
CA MET A 229 17.39 16.42 -6.80
C MET A 229 17.98 16.10 -5.42
N ALA A 230 18.73 17.04 -4.83
CA ALA A 230 19.31 16.85 -3.51
C ALA A 230 18.21 16.67 -2.42
N TYR A 231 18.48 15.78 -1.47
CA TYR A 231 17.54 15.47 -0.37
C TYR A 231 17.12 16.72 0.39
N ALA A 232 18.06 17.60 0.75
CA ALA A 232 17.79 18.84 1.46
C ALA A 232 16.86 19.79 0.68
N GLU A 233 17.05 19.87 -0.65
CA GLU A 233 16.18 20.67 -1.53
C GLU A 233 14.77 20.08 -1.60
N LEU A 234 14.64 18.75 -1.75
CA LEU A 234 13.35 18.05 -1.75
C LEU A 234 12.59 18.31 -0.44
N LYS A 235 13.28 18.17 0.69
CA LYS A 235 12.69 18.40 2.01
C LYS A 235 12.23 19.85 2.20
N ALA A 236 13.05 20.81 1.79
CA ALA A 236 12.71 22.23 1.86
C ALA A 236 11.55 22.63 0.95
N ALA A 237 11.47 22.01 -0.23
CA ALA A 237 10.39 22.25 -1.19
C ALA A 237 9.07 21.56 -0.82
N GLY A 238 9.10 20.53 0.03
CA GLY A 238 7.94 19.67 0.32
C GLY A 238 7.39 19.01 -0.95
N LEU A 239 8.25 18.74 -1.93
CA LEU A 239 7.84 18.23 -3.24
C LEU A 239 7.43 16.75 -3.12
N HIS A 240 6.15 16.49 -3.35
CA HIS A 240 5.63 15.14 -3.35
C HIS A 240 6.01 14.39 -4.64
N TYR A 241 6.38 13.11 -4.53
CA TYR A 241 6.83 12.27 -5.65
C TYR A 241 5.87 12.26 -6.84
N SER A 242 4.56 12.27 -6.57
CA SER A 242 3.53 12.23 -7.61
C SER A 242 3.56 13.46 -8.51
N ALA A 243 3.66 14.65 -7.91
CA ALA A 243 3.80 15.91 -8.63
C ALA A 243 5.17 15.99 -9.33
N ALA A 244 6.24 15.54 -8.67
CA ALA A 244 7.58 15.53 -9.23
C ALA A 244 7.64 14.73 -10.54
N PHE A 245 7.15 13.49 -10.54
CA PHE A 245 7.16 12.64 -11.73
C PHE A 245 6.19 13.14 -12.82
N ALA A 246 4.99 13.59 -12.44
CA ALA A 246 3.99 14.10 -13.38
C ALA A 246 4.45 15.36 -14.15
N ASN A 247 5.43 16.12 -13.62
CA ASN A 247 6.04 17.25 -14.32
C ASN A 247 6.78 16.84 -15.61
N GLY A 248 7.09 15.55 -15.80
CA GLY A 248 7.61 15.02 -17.05
C GLY A 248 9.12 15.19 -17.28
N ASN A 249 9.89 15.71 -16.33
CA ASN A 249 11.33 15.90 -16.41
C ASN A 249 12.16 14.89 -15.57
N ILE A 250 11.51 13.83 -15.10
CA ILE A 250 12.15 12.72 -14.37
C ILE A 250 12.05 11.46 -15.22
N ALA A 251 13.18 10.83 -15.52
CA ALA A 251 13.23 9.65 -16.38
C ALA A 251 12.79 8.37 -15.67
N MET A 252 13.22 8.17 -14.41
CA MET A 252 12.93 7.00 -13.60
C MET A 252 12.50 7.38 -12.19
N LEU A 253 11.60 6.59 -11.59
CA LEU A 253 11.10 6.78 -10.22
C LEU A 253 10.88 5.43 -9.56
N PRO A 254 11.75 4.95 -8.67
CA PRO A 254 11.43 3.86 -7.75
C PRO A 254 10.35 4.33 -6.77
N MET A 255 9.18 3.68 -6.80
CA MET A 255 8.04 4.07 -5.96
C MET A 255 7.07 2.89 -5.80
N GLY A 256 6.28 2.93 -4.74
CA GLY A 256 5.27 1.92 -4.50
C GLY A 256 4.20 1.84 -5.59
N TYR A 257 3.69 0.64 -5.79
CA TYR A 257 2.69 0.35 -6.81
C TYR A 257 1.39 1.18 -6.64
N TRP A 258 1.08 1.66 -5.43
CA TRP A 258 -0.07 2.54 -5.18
C TRP A 258 -0.12 3.78 -6.10
N TYR A 259 1.01 4.22 -6.63
CA TYR A 259 1.09 5.38 -7.51
C TYR A 259 0.48 5.11 -8.90
N VAL A 260 0.32 3.85 -9.31
CA VAL A 260 -0.29 3.47 -10.60
C VAL A 260 -1.66 4.11 -10.79
N SER A 261 -2.55 3.99 -9.81
CA SER A 261 -3.91 4.54 -9.89
C SER A 261 -3.91 6.07 -10.02
N THR A 262 -3.03 6.75 -9.29
CA THR A 262 -2.86 8.20 -9.39
C THR A 262 -2.33 8.61 -10.76
N LEU A 263 -1.35 7.91 -11.30
CA LEU A 263 -0.75 8.22 -12.59
C LEU A 263 -1.71 7.98 -13.75
N ILE A 264 -2.54 6.93 -13.68
CA ILE A 264 -3.66 6.70 -14.60
C ILE A 264 -4.64 7.88 -14.56
N GLY A 265 -4.99 8.36 -13.36
CA GLY A 265 -5.83 9.54 -13.17
C GLY A 265 -5.21 10.80 -13.79
N TYR A 266 -3.93 11.03 -13.55
CA TYR A 266 -3.17 12.17 -14.10
C TYR A 266 -3.06 12.14 -15.64
N ASN A 267 -2.92 10.96 -16.25
CA ASN A 267 -3.00 10.87 -17.71
C ASN A 267 -4.41 11.21 -18.23
N LYS A 268 -5.45 10.79 -17.52
CA LYS A 268 -6.84 11.02 -17.94
C LYS A 268 -7.25 12.48 -17.85
N ASP A 269 -6.78 13.21 -16.83
CA ASP A 269 -7.11 14.63 -16.64
C ASP A 269 -6.10 15.60 -17.27
N GLY A 270 -5.01 15.07 -17.86
CA GLY A 270 -3.97 15.86 -18.52
C GLY A 270 -2.91 16.44 -17.60
N THR A 271 -2.88 16.07 -16.32
CA THR A 271 -1.80 16.44 -15.39
C THR A 271 -0.48 15.79 -15.77
N CYS A 272 -0.52 14.52 -16.23
CA CYS A 272 0.62 13.82 -16.83
C CYS A 272 0.36 13.65 -18.34
N ASN A 273 1.29 14.15 -19.17
CA ASN A 273 1.13 14.20 -20.63
C ASN A 273 2.20 13.39 -21.40
N PHE A 274 2.78 12.38 -20.78
CA PHE A 274 3.77 11.50 -21.40
C PHE A 274 3.39 10.03 -21.26
N ASN A 275 3.97 9.20 -22.11
CA ASN A 275 3.85 7.75 -22.03
C ASN A 275 4.77 7.21 -20.93
N TRP A 276 4.23 6.35 -20.09
CA TRP A 276 4.98 5.74 -19.00
C TRP A 276 4.90 4.22 -19.02
N GLY A 277 5.77 3.60 -18.29
CA GLY A 277 5.78 2.17 -18.04
C GLY A 277 6.25 1.89 -16.64
N ILE A 278 6.12 0.62 -16.22
CA ILE A 278 6.74 0.12 -15.00
C ILE A 278 7.64 -1.08 -15.32
N ALA A 279 8.67 -1.25 -14.51
CA ALA A 279 9.50 -2.46 -14.45
C ALA A 279 9.61 -2.92 -13.00
N ALA A 280 10.09 -4.14 -12.77
CA ALA A 280 10.53 -4.51 -11.44
C ALA A 280 11.60 -3.53 -10.95
N VAL A 281 11.66 -3.28 -9.63
CA VAL A 281 12.77 -2.51 -9.06
C VAL A 281 14.10 -3.19 -9.38
N PRO A 282 15.19 -2.42 -9.51
CA PRO A 282 16.51 -3.03 -9.67
C PRO A 282 16.84 -3.95 -8.49
N HIS A 283 17.59 -5.00 -8.74
CA HIS A 283 18.01 -5.94 -7.70
C HIS A 283 19.53 -5.87 -7.45
N ALA A 284 19.96 -6.26 -6.27
CA ALA A 284 21.38 -6.41 -5.97
C ALA A 284 21.95 -7.67 -6.67
N GLU A 285 23.26 -7.73 -6.82
CA GLU A 285 23.91 -8.93 -7.37
C GLU A 285 23.64 -10.15 -6.47
N GLY A 286 23.22 -11.25 -7.08
CA GLY A 286 22.85 -12.48 -6.36
C GLY A 286 21.42 -12.51 -5.79
N VAL A 287 20.69 -11.40 -5.84
CA VAL A 287 19.26 -11.34 -5.50
C VAL A 287 18.42 -11.68 -6.73
N ALA A 288 17.35 -12.42 -6.56
CA ALA A 288 16.47 -12.80 -7.66
C ALA A 288 15.83 -11.56 -8.32
N ALA A 289 15.82 -11.52 -9.64
CA ALA A 289 15.11 -10.50 -10.40
C ALA A 289 13.61 -10.48 -10.03
N GLY A 290 13.02 -9.30 -9.94
CA GLY A 290 11.64 -9.12 -9.52
C GLY A 290 11.41 -9.16 -8.01
N SER A 291 12.48 -9.28 -7.21
CA SER A 291 12.39 -9.10 -5.75
C SER A 291 12.10 -7.65 -5.40
N SER A 292 11.27 -7.43 -4.39
CA SER A 292 10.86 -6.11 -3.95
C SER A 292 10.60 -6.11 -2.44
N PHE A 293 10.19 -4.98 -1.92
CA PHE A 293 9.66 -4.84 -0.58
C PHE A 293 8.34 -4.07 -0.62
N GLY A 294 7.57 -4.17 0.46
CA GLY A 294 6.30 -3.50 0.53
C GLY A 294 5.65 -3.58 1.90
N ASN A 295 4.40 -3.19 1.95
CA ASN A 295 3.61 -3.18 3.16
C ASN A 295 2.24 -3.81 2.94
N LEU A 296 1.60 -4.23 4.03
CA LEU A 296 0.23 -4.70 4.06
C LEU A 296 -0.65 -3.67 4.74
N THR A 297 -1.87 -3.58 4.25
CA THR A 297 -2.94 -2.83 4.91
C THR A 297 -4.03 -3.80 5.30
N GLY A 298 -4.39 -3.78 6.58
CA GLY A 298 -5.43 -4.63 7.13
C GLY A 298 -6.62 -3.84 7.65
N ALA A 299 -7.64 -4.56 8.12
CA ALA A 299 -8.78 -4.01 8.81
C ALA A 299 -9.07 -4.84 10.06
N MET A 300 -9.17 -4.18 11.22
CA MET A 300 -9.50 -4.80 12.50
C MET A 300 -10.88 -4.40 12.98
N ILE A 301 -11.49 -5.24 13.79
CA ILE A 301 -12.73 -4.93 14.52
C ILE A 301 -12.36 -4.31 15.87
N ASN A 302 -12.95 -3.17 16.19
CA ASN A 302 -12.82 -2.58 17.52
C ASN A 302 -13.57 -3.44 18.56
N VAL A 303 -12.89 -3.82 19.63
CA VAL A 303 -13.50 -4.59 20.73
C VAL A 303 -14.76 -3.92 21.31
N LYS A 304 -14.87 -2.58 21.21
CA LYS A 304 -16.01 -1.78 21.67
C LYS A 304 -17.13 -1.61 20.64
N SER A 305 -16.96 -2.15 19.43
CA SER A 305 -18.04 -2.12 18.43
C SER A 305 -19.30 -2.79 18.95
N ALA A 306 -20.45 -2.15 18.72
CA ALA A 306 -21.77 -2.73 18.94
C ALA A 306 -22.25 -3.60 17.76
N ASN A 307 -21.55 -3.52 16.60
CA ASN A 307 -21.93 -4.13 15.32
C ASN A 307 -20.92 -5.19 14.85
N LYS A 308 -20.33 -5.96 15.77
CA LYS A 308 -19.20 -6.86 15.47
C LYS A 308 -19.48 -7.88 14.35
N ASP A 309 -20.68 -8.44 14.27
CA ASP A 309 -21.04 -9.39 13.20
C ASP A 309 -21.05 -8.68 11.82
N LEU A 310 -21.58 -7.45 11.74
CA LEU A 310 -21.54 -6.65 10.51
C LEU A 310 -20.10 -6.17 10.18
N ALA A 311 -19.33 -5.82 11.20
CA ALA A 311 -17.92 -5.47 11.03
C ALA A 311 -17.12 -6.65 10.46
N TRP A 312 -17.39 -7.88 10.95
CA TRP A 312 -16.79 -9.09 10.39
C TRP A 312 -17.22 -9.33 8.93
N GLU A 313 -18.51 -9.19 8.62
CA GLU A 313 -19.02 -9.30 7.26
C GLU A 313 -18.28 -8.34 6.30
N TYR A 314 -18.09 -7.09 6.74
CA TYR A 314 -17.37 -6.09 5.95
C TYR A 314 -15.87 -6.42 5.78
N ILE A 315 -15.13 -6.69 6.86
CA ILE A 315 -13.68 -6.91 6.74
C ILE A 315 -13.34 -8.23 6.04
N SER A 316 -14.16 -9.26 6.20
CA SER A 316 -14.01 -10.54 5.48
C SER A 316 -14.35 -10.39 3.99
N TRP A 317 -15.37 -9.62 3.64
CA TRP A 317 -15.65 -9.25 2.26
C TRP A 317 -14.49 -8.41 1.68
N LEU A 318 -14.01 -7.41 2.43
CA LEU A 318 -12.95 -6.50 2.01
C LEU A 318 -11.65 -7.25 1.65
N GLY A 319 -11.26 -8.22 2.47
CA GLY A 319 -10.11 -9.08 2.25
C GLY A 319 -10.39 -10.31 1.37
N GLY A 320 -11.65 -10.57 1.00
CA GLY A 320 -12.05 -11.68 0.13
C GLY A 320 -11.96 -11.34 -1.36
N GLU A 321 -12.32 -12.31 -2.21
CA GLU A 321 -12.19 -12.18 -3.67
C GLU A 321 -12.99 -10.99 -4.25
N GLU A 322 -14.21 -10.73 -3.75
CA GLU A 322 -15.05 -9.63 -4.25
C GLU A 322 -14.49 -8.25 -3.88
N GLY A 323 -14.06 -8.06 -2.62
CA GLY A 323 -13.40 -6.83 -2.18
C GLY A 323 -12.05 -6.62 -2.86
N ALA A 324 -11.32 -7.70 -3.11
CA ALA A 324 -10.11 -7.68 -3.89
C ALA A 324 -10.35 -7.25 -5.34
N ALA A 325 -11.40 -7.75 -5.99
CA ALA A 325 -11.79 -7.34 -7.33
C ALA A 325 -12.20 -5.84 -7.37
N ALA A 326 -12.94 -5.36 -6.36
CA ALA A 326 -13.28 -3.94 -6.23
C ALA A 326 -12.02 -3.06 -6.11
N THR A 327 -11.06 -3.49 -5.29
CA THR A 327 -9.75 -2.83 -5.11
C THR A 327 -8.96 -2.81 -6.43
N ALA A 328 -8.87 -3.95 -7.12
CA ALA A 328 -8.14 -4.11 -8.38
C ALA A 328 -8.73 -3.27 -9.51
N SER A 329 -10.05 -3.09 -9.55
CA SER A 329 -10.78 -2.38 -10.62
C SER A 329 -10.34 -0.94 -10.84
N VAL A 330 -9.72 -0.32 -9.84
CA VAL A 330 -9.20 1.05 -9.86
C VAL A 330 -7.67 1.11 -9.86
N GLY A 331 -7.00 -0.02 -10.10
CA GLY A 331 -5.55 -0.09 -10.20
C GLY A 331 -4.80 -0.20 -8.88
N ALA A 332 -5.49 -0.40 -7.76
CA ALA A 332 -4.86 -0.71 -6.48
C ALA A 332 -4.63 -2.23 -6.34
N ARG A 333 -3.57 -2.64 -5.64
CA ARG A 333 -3.26 -4.06 -5.47
C ARG A 333 -3.91 -4.62 -4.22
N PRO A 334 -4.80 -5.62 -4.33
CA PRO A 334 -5.36 -6.30 -3.17
C PRO A 334 -4.34 -7.24 -2.51
N ALA A 335 -4.60 -7.63 -1.25
CA ALA A 335 -3.83 -8.64 -0.55
C ALA A 335 -4.21 -10.06 -0.98
N TYR A 336 -5.47 -10.27 -1.37
CA TYR A 336 -5.98 -11.55 -1.85
C TYR A 336 -5.51 -11.83 -3.28
N VAL A 337 -5.00 -13.05 -3.52
CA VAL A 337 -4.43 -13.47 -4.81
C VAL A 337 -5.34 -14.53 -5.45
N SER A 338 -5.85 -14.24 -6.64
CA SER A 338 -6.56 -15.19 -7.48
C SER A 338 -6.38 -14.84 -8.97
N GLU A 339 -6.74 -15.74 -9.86
CA GLU A 339 -6.71 -15.48 -11.32
C GLU A 339 -7.67 -14.32 -11.67
N ASN A 340 -8.86 -14.25 -11.08
CA ASN A 340 -9.83 -13.18 -11.31
C ASN A 340 -9.29 -11.81 -10.89
N VAL A 341 -8.56 -11.74 -9.78
CA VAL A 341 -7.92 -10.51 -9.30
C VAL A 341 -6.79 -10.08 -10.24
N ALA A 342 -5.95 -11.01 -10.70
CA ALA A 342 -4.88 -10.72 -11.65
C ALA A 342 -5.43 -10.19 -12.99
N ASP A 343 -6.50 -10.78 -13.49
CA ASP A 343 -7.20 -10.32 -14.70
C ASP A 343 -7.79 -8.91 -14.51
N ALA A 344 -8.40 -8.64 -13.36
CA ALA A 344 -8.93 -7.32 -13.04
C ALA A 344 -7.83 -6.25 -13.03
N MET A 345 -6.69 -6.53 -12.39
CA MET A 345 -5.54 -5.59 -12.36
C MET A 345 -4.98 -5.29 -13.75
N SER A 346 -4.79 -6.31 -14.58
CA SER A 346 -4.21 -6.15 -15.93
C SER A 346 -5.16 -5.47 -16.92
N SER A 347 -6.46 -5.45 -16.61
CA SER A 347 -7.53 -4.88 -17.44
C SER A 347 -7.84 -3.41 -17.14
N VAL A 348 -7.16 -2.80 -16.17
CA VAL A 348 -7.41 -1.39 -15.78
C VAL A 348 -7.08 -0.46 -16.95
N ALA A 349 -8.08 0.33 -17.37
CA ALA A 349 -7.92 1.27 -18.47
C ALA A 349 -6.85 2.33 -18.14
N GLY A 350 -5.86 2.46 -19.01
CA GLY A 350 -4.72 3.37 -18.84
C GLY A 350 -3.48 2.72 -18.21
N PHE A 351 -3.57 1.45 -17.80
CA PHE A 351 -2.39 0.69 -17.40
C PHE A 351 -1.49 0.38 -18.62
N PRO A 352 -0.15 0.44 -18.51
CA PRO A 352 0.76 0.09 -19.61
C PRO A 352 0.60 -1.37 -20.06
N THR A 353 0.46 -1.60 -21.36
CA THR A 353 0.14 -2.92 -21.92
C THR A 353 1.35 -3.72 -22.39
N ASP A 354 2.56 -3.16 -22.29
CA ASP A 354 3.80 -3.85 -22.67
C ASP A 354 4.16 -4.98 -21.71
N GLU A 355 4.93 -5.95 -22.21
CA GLU A 355 5.28 -7.17 -21.46
C GLU A 355 6.13 -6.89 -20.21
N THR A 356 6.99 -5.87 -20.23
CA THR A 356 7.78 -5.47 -19.05
C THR A 356 6.86 -4.98 -17.95
N SER A 357 5.91 -4.08 -18.27
CA SER A 357 4.96 -3.55 -17.29
C SER A 357 4.03 -4.63 -16.72
N LYS A 358 3.59 -5.58 -17.54
CA LYS A 358 2.80 -6.73 -17.06
C LYS A 358 3.62 -7.66 -16.17
N GLY A 359 4.86 -7.95 -16.58
CA GLY A 359 5.77 -8.80 -15.80
C GLY A 359 6.11 -8.22 -14.43
N ALA A 360 6.18 -6.90 -14.32
CA ALA A 360 6.44 -6.20 -13.06
C ALA A 360 5.30 -6.36 -12.02
N LEU A 361 4.11 -6.79 -12.43
CA LEU A 361 2.98 -7.05 -11.52
C LEU A 361 3.17 -8.31 -10.65
N ILE A 362 4.11 -9.17 -11.01
CA ILE A 362 4.32 -10.47 -10.38
C ILE A 362 5.73 -10.49 -9.77
N PRO A 363 5.91 -9.89 -8.57
CA PRO A 363 7.20 -9.93 -7.89
C PRO A 363 7.55 -11.38 -7.53
N SER A 364 8.85 -11.72 -7.61
CA SER A 364 9.36 -13.03 -7.20
C SER A 364 9.40 -13.18 -5.68
N PHE A 365 9.58 -12.06 -4.98
CA PHE A 365 9.60 -11.94 -3.51
C PHE A 365 9.18 -10.52 -3.10
N VAL A 366 8.52 -10.40 -1.96
CA VAL A 366 8.20 -9.10 -1.34
C VAL A 366 8.56 -9.16 0.14
N GLY A 367 9.65 -8.48 0.53
CA GLY A 367 10.01 -8.29 1.93
C GLY A 367 9.11 -7.25 2.61
N MET A 368 8.97 -7.34 3.92
CA MET A 368 8.20 -6.34 4.68
C MET A 368 9.06 -5.09 4.94
N GLU A 369 8.52 -3.89 4.66
CA GLU A 369 9.21 -2.62 4.98
C GLU A 369 9.68 -2.58 6.43
N TRP A 370 8.80 -3.00 7.34
CA TRP A 370 9.09 -3.22 8.75
C TRP A 370 8.47 -4.53 9.20
N PRO A 371 9.26 -5.48 9.69
CA PRO A 371 8.73 -6.74 10.21
C PRO A 371 8.09 -6.52 11.58
N VAL A 372 7.26 -7.47 11.99
CA VAL A 372 6.84 -7.59 13.38
C VAL A 372 8.04 -8.08 14.21
N ALA A 373 8.58 -7.21 15.05
CA ALA A 373 9.76 -7.52 15.86
C ALA A 373 9.71 -6.81 17.21
N GLU A 374 10.45 -7.35 18.17
CA GLU A 374 10.63 -6.72 19.49
C GLU A 374 11.28 -5.34 19.32
N LYS A 375 10.72 -4.33 19.99
CA LYS A 375 11.23 -2.93 19.97
C LYS A 375 11.29 -2.28 18.58
N VAL A 376 10.54 -2.79 17.61
CA VAL A 376 10.54 -2.27 16.23
C VAL A 376 10.26 -0.77 16.17
N ALA A 377 9.41 -0.24 17.04
CA ALA A 377 9.10 1.19 17.08
C ALA A 377 10.30 2.05 17.50
N ASP A 378 11.07 1.57 18.47
CA ASP A 378 12.29 2.25 18.93
C ASP A 378 13.39 2.15 17.87
N ILE A 379 13.56 0.97 17.26
CA ILE A 379 14.48 0.73 16.14
C ILE A 379 14.14 1.68 14.98
N LYS A 380 12.87 1.74 14.60
CA LYS A 380 12.37 2.63 13.52
C LYS A 380 12.72 4.09 13.78
N THR A 381 12.64 4.54 15.02
CA THR A 381 13.03 5.89 15.43
C THR A 381 14.51 6.14 15.20
N ILE A 382 15.37 5.25 15.73
CA ILE A 382 16.82 5.35 15.58
C ILE A 382 17.23 5.38 14.11
N VAL A 383 16.76 4.40 13.33
CA VAL A 383 17.12 4.28 11.91
C VAL A 383 16.66 5.49 11.09
N ASN A 384 15.49 6.06 11.39
CA ASN A 384 15.02 7.28 10.71
C ASN A 384 15.83 8.54 11.08
N GLU A 385 16.28 8.66 12.32
CA GLU A 385 17.13 9.78 12.75
C GLU A 385 18.46 9.75 12.02
N GLU A 386 19.17 8.62 12.06
CA GLU A 386 20.46 8.47 11.38
C GLU A 386 20.32 8.57 9.85
N HIS A 387 19.27 7.96 9.26
CA HIS A 387 18.95 8.16 7.85
C HIS A 387 18.85 9.65 7.50
N THR A 388 18.16 10.43 8.31
CA THR A 388 17.99 11.86 8.05
C THR A 388 19.32 12.60 8.08
N MET A 389 20.21 12.28 9.01
CA MET A 389 21.54 12.88 9.11
C MET A 389 22.44 12.49 7.93
N ILE A 390 22.44 11.21 7.51
CA ILE A 390 23.17 10.73 6.33
C ILE A 390 22.68 11.45 5.06
N MET A 391 21.36 11.46 4.86
CA MET A 391 20.75 12.04 3.65
C MET A 391 20.92 13.56 3.57
N SER A 392 20.96 14.24 4.71
CA SER A 392 21.25 15.68 4.81
C SER A 392 22.74 16.00 4.69
N ARG A 393 23.62 14.98 4.52
CA ARG A 393 25.08 15.15 4.48
C ARG A 393 25.68 15.72 5.77
N GLU A 394 24.99 15.58 6.92
CA GLU A 394 25.50 16.01 8.23
C GLU A 394 26.54 15.02 8.77
N ILE A 395 26.38 13.74 8.45
CA ILE A 395 27.35 12.67 8.74
C ILE A 395 27.57 11.81 7.49
N THR A 396 28.66 11.05 7.47
CA THR A 396 28.91 10.07 6.40
C THR A 396 27.99 8.85 6.54
N PRO A 397 27.76 8.07 5.47
CA PRO A 397 27.04 6.80 5.57
C PRO A 397 27.66 5.83 6.58
N GLU A 398 28.99 5.75 6.61
CA GLU A 398 29.74 4.90 7.54
C GLU A 398 29.48 5.29 9.00
N GLU A 399 29.55 6.59 9.32
CA GLU A 399 29.28 7.10 10.69
C GLU A 399 27.83 6.81 11.09
N GLY A 400 26.86 7.08 10.22
CA GLY A 400 25.44 6.85 10.55
C GLY A 400 25.10 5.39 10.72
N ILE A 401 25.72 4.48 9.96
CA ILE A 401 25.55 3.02 10.12
C ILE A 401 26.18 2.54 11.43
N GLU A 402 27.34 3.05 11.79
CA GLU A 402 27.96 2.74 13.09
C GLU A 402 27.04 3.16 14.25
N GLU A 403 26.48 4.38 14.20
CA GLU A 403 25.50 4.88 15.19
C GLU A 403 24.22 4.03 15.22
N MET A 404 23.66 3.64 14.04
CA MET A 404 22.52 2.72 13.99
C MET A 404 22.83 1.41 14.72
N ASN A 405 23.97 0.78 14.42
CA ASN A 405 24.39 -0.47 15.02
C ASN A 405 24.56 -0.35 16.54
N GLU A 406 25.21 0.69 17.03
CA GLU A 406 25.44 0.93 18.45
C GLU A 406 24.14 1.22 19.20
N ARG A 407 23.35 2.18 18.74
CA ARG A 407 22.11 2.61 19.39
C ARG A 407 21.05 1.50 19.42
N VAL A 408 20.93 0.71 18.36
CA VAL A 408 20.01 -0.44 18.33
C VAL A 408 20.51 -1.56 19.25
N ALA A 409 21.84 -1.82 19.33
CA ALA A 409 22.37 -2.78 20.28
C ALA A 409 22.10 -2.39 21.74
N GLU A 410 22.14 -1.10 22.09
CA GLU A 410 21.81 -0.58 23.41
C GLU A 410 20.37 -0.85 23.85
N LEU A 411 19.42 -0.90 22.90
CA LEU A 411 18.02 -1.24 23.22
C LEU A 411 17.89 -2.63 23.86
N PHE A 412 18.84 -3.54 23.64
CA PHE A 412 18.75 -4.94 24.06
C PHE A 412 19.73 -5.30 25.20
N GLN A 413 20.37 -4.32 25.79
CA GLN A 413 21.19 -4.47 27.00
C GLN A 413 20.34 -4.28 28.25
#